data_dab5545b07d32b936e02bbcf8fc25614
#
_entry.id   dab5545b07d32b936e02bbcf8fc25614
#
_cell.length_a   1.000
_cell.length_b   1.000
_cell.length_c   1.000
_cell.angle_alpha   90.00
_cell.angle_beta   90.00
_cell.angle_gamma   90.00
#
_symmetry.space_group_name_H-M   'P 1'
#
loop_
_entity.id
_entity.type
_entity.pdbx_description
1 polymer ?
#
loop_
_entity_poly.entity_id
_entity_poly.type
_entity_poly.pdbx_seq_one_letter_code
_entity_poly.pdbx_strand_id
1 'polypeptide(L)'
;MSSNTPVQNPVEQDEEMLQRVLLPSALLRAPQHLGMKVLDREAFTKTIPTVAAYIKDRRDIQRVRKAAGSVFLLDPLDRTTVDPKRLYGDEGKQTYILPLVPSVKVDDESTMPADLAQLIKENKVELVSKEGILKYADFGSEEILKSILPRDRYDGIHHGFTLTGHIAHLNLHGEFANYKDAIAQVIIDKNPGVETVVSKIEDVGSHSEFRTFPMEILAGKADTQVTLRSSGCSYDFDFAKVYWNSRLENEHDRVANLCSKGDAVCDVMAGVGPFAIPAAKHNRALVWANDLNGDSYESMVRNVAANKVTNLVYPFNTDGREFIRLSSKALLRDAGKTITFDPNPPNAPRDPAINSKLKPLETYLIPKVFKRFIMNLPASAVEFLDAFAGLYAGQESLFQDPSKSLETPGEAEKYTLPIIHVYTFNRHTIKDIEEAAKEICTIVSGYLDYPMRVDRTENLRDIYVQSMQAKTRENNAKKAVISGKESASAVPETAKVDESFSEGGMSVGYVRAVAPVKSMYCVSFRLPAEVAFRQPPKELTDLEKKLEQMKSIWLRSDEQTQWPGKLKQ
;
A
#
# COMPACT_ATOMS: atom_id res chain seq x y z
N MET A 1 1.12 67.88 31.86
CA MET A 1 2.04 66.79 32.24
C MET A 1 1.33 65.47 31.98
N SER A 2 1.52 64.92 30.85
CA SER A 2 0.95 63.64 30.46
C SER A 2 2.02 62.56 30.64
N SER A 3 1.76 61.60 31.50
CA SER A 3 2.63 60.45 31.77
C SER A 3 2.53 59.47 30.64
N ASN A 4 3.58 59.36 29.83
CA ASN A 4 3.78 58.26 28.88
C ASN A 4 4.26 57.03 29.66
N THR A 5 3.39 56.04 29.76
CA THR A 5 3.78 54.67 30.08
C THR A 5 4.24 53.98 28.79
N PRO A 6 5.41 53.34 28.75
CA PRO A 6 5.84 52.64 27.53
C PRO A 6 4.96 51.40 27.32
N VAL A 7 4.33 51.32 26.16
CA VAL A 7 3.65 50.12 25.67
C VAL A 7 4.74 49.09 25.36
N GLN A 8 4.83 48.02 26.14
CA GLN A 8 5.70 46.89 25.85
C GLN A 8 5.28 46.23 24.55
N ASN A 9 6.26 45.93 23.71
CA ASN A 9 6.10 45.36 22.39
C ASN A 9 5.49 43.93 22.50
N PRO A 10 4.43 43.58 21.76
CA PRO A 10 3.83 42.24 21.79
C PRO A 10 4.83 41.11 21.49
N VAL A 11 5.89 41.38 20.74
CA VAL A 11 6.93 40.42 20.37
C VAL A 11 7.79 39.98 21.57
N GLU A 12 8.04 40.89 22.52
CA GLU A 12 8.82 40.56 23.73
C GLU A 12 8.04 39.68 24.72
N GLN A 13 6.71 39.84 24.79
CA GLN A 13 5.87 38.96 25.61
C GLN A 13 5.75 37.54 25.03
N ASP A 14 5.75 37.41 23.70
CA ASP A 14 5.74 36.09 23.04
C ASP A 14 7.09 35.36 23.17
N GLU A 15 8.23 36.08 23.14
CA GLU A 15 9.55 35.50 23.39
C GLU A 15 9.75 35.06 24.86
N GLU A 16 9.26 35.81 25.81
CA GLU A 16 9.34 35.44 27.24
C GLU A 16 8.40 34.27 27.58
N MET A 17 7.22 34.18 26.94
CA MET A 17 6.31 33.06 27.04
C MET A 17 6.89 31.82 26.36
N LEU A 18 7.53 31.96 25.19
CA LEU A 18 8.25 30.88 24.47
C LEU A 18 9.44 30.37 25.28
N GLN A 19 10.22 31.22 25.95
CA GLN A 19 11.32 30.79 26.81
C GLN A 19 10.82 30.02 28.05
N ARG A 20 9.70 30.38 28.65
CA ARG A 20 9.09 29.62 29.76
C ARG A 20 8.55 28.25 29.36
N VAL A 21 8.12 28.09 28.12
CA VAL A 21 7.62 26.79 27.57
C VAL A 21 8.78 25.92 27.06
N LEU A 22 9.91 26.50 26.64
CA LEU A 22 11.03 25.77 26.03
C LEU A 22 11.95 25.08 27.06
N LEU A 23 12.05 25.55 28.30
CA LEU A 23 12.89 24.94 29.32
C LEU A 23 12.48 23.50 29.70
N PRO A 24 11.21 23.19 29.94
CA PRO A 24 10.78 21.81 30.19
C PRO A 24 11.02 20.88 29.00
N SER A 25 10.81 21.35 27.77
CA SER A 25 11.00 20.54 26.57
C SER A 25 12.47 20.16 26.34
N ALA A 26 13.42 21.04 26.65
CA ALA A 26 14.85 20.76 26.51
C ALA A 26 15.34 19.72 27.53
N LEU A 27 14.75 19.68 28.73
CA LEU A 27 15.09 18.70 29.77
C LEU A 27 14.69 17.27 29.36
N LEU A 28 13.57 17.13 28.69
CA LEU A 28 13.01 15.80 28.29
C LEU A 28 13.56 15.28 26.96
N ARG A 29 14.34 16.07 26.21
CA ARG A 29 14.94 15.65 24.95
C ARG A 29 16.04 14.61 25.15
N ALA A 30 16.20 13.73 24.16
CA ALA A 30 17.29 12.79 24.10
C ALA A 30 18.66 13.49 24.14
N PRO A 31 19.65 12.94 24.85
CA PRO A 31 21.02 13.43 24.82
C PRO A 31 21.60 13.34 23.40
N GLN A 32 22.48 14.29 23.06
CA GLN A 32 23.07 14.36 21.71
C GLN A 32 24.27 13.43 21.58
N HIS A 33 24.27 12.58 20.55
CA HIS A 33 25.30 11.61 20.23
C HIS A 33 25.62 11.63 18.73
N LEU A 34 25.87 12.84 18.20
CA LEU A 34 26.14 13.05 16.77
C LEU A 34 27.28 12.15 16.27
N GLY A 35 27.03 11.44 15.18
CA GLY A 35 28.00 10.53 14.56
C GLY A 35 27.95 9.10 15.09
N MET A 36 27.02 8.72 15.96
CA MET A 36 26.85 7.35 16.45
C MET A 36 26.42 6.41 15.30
N LYS A 37 27.31 5.58 14.81
CA LYS A 37 27.07 4.62 13.72
C LYS A 37 26.54 3.27 14.21
N VAL A 38 26.90 2.88 15.43
CA VAL A 38 26.41 1.69 16.13
C VAL A 38 25.63 2.16 17.33
N LEU A 39 24.39 1.71 17.47
CA LEU A 39 23.48 2.17 18.52
C LEU A 39 23.93 1.69 19.90
N ASP A 40 24.33 2.63 20.76
CA ASP A 40 24.53 2.42 22.19
C ASP A 40 23.30 2.94 22.96
N ARG A 41 22.48 2.03 23.46
CA ARG A 41 21.24 2.39 24.19
C ARG A 41 21.52 2.99 25.56
N GLU A 42 22.60 2.60 26.20
CA GLU A 42 22.97 3.11 27.54
C GLU A 42 23.39 4.60 27.49
N ALA A 43 23.97 5.01 26.36
CA ALA A 43 24.33 6.41 26.13
C ALA A 43 23.11 7.36 26.20
N PHE A 44 21.89 6.84 26.03
CA PHE A 44 20.65 7.62 26.16
C PHE A 44 20.15 7.75 27.59
N THR A 45 20.87 7.23 28.59
CA THR A 45 20.52 7.46 29.99
C THR A 45 20.78 8.91 30.37
N LYS A 46 19.77 9.59 30.89
CA LYS A 46 19.84 11.02 31.28
C LYS A 46 19.17 11.22 32.61
N THR A 47 19.92 11.83 33.55
CA THR A 47 19.38 12.27 34.82
C THR A 47 18.89 13.72 34.70
N ILE A 48 17.68 13.97 35.15
CA ILE A 48 17.08 15.31 35.17
C ILE A 48 16.64 15.68 36.58
N PRO A 49 16.91 16.94 37.04
CA PRO A 49 16.39 17.41 38.29
C PRO A 49 14.87 17.59 38.19
N THR A 50 14.14 17.14 39.19
CA THR A 50 12.69 17.30 39.30
C THR A 50 12.29 17.56 40.75
N VAL A 51 11.05 17.99 40.95
CA VAL A 51 10.41 17.99 42.25
C VAL A 51 9.21 17.05 42.18
N ALA A 52 9.17 16.08 43.06
CA ALA A 52 8.06 15.15 43.16
C ALA A 52 7.04 15.66 44.19
N ALA A 53 5.80 15.88 43.79
CA ALA A 53 4.70 16.16 44.70
C ALA A 53 4.02 14.83 45.06
N TYR A 54 4.24 14.37 46.30
CA TYR A 54 3.62 13.17 46.87
C TYR A 54 2.25 13.52 47.40
N ILE A 55 1.20 12.91 46.87
CA ILE A 55 -0.18 13.15 47.25
C ILE A 55 -0.60 12.07 48.24
N LYS A 56 -0.96 12.44 49.46
CA LYS A 56 -1.25 11.48 50.52
C LYS A 56 -2.56 10.75 50.37
N ASP A 57 -3.57 11.37 49.78
CA ASP A 57 -4.88 10.76 49.54
C ASP A 57 -5.27 10.82 48.06
N ARG A 58 -5.68 9.69 47.52
CA ARG A 58 -6.17 9.59 46.14
C ARG A 58 -7.28 10.58 45.79
N ARG A 59 -8.10 10.92 46.73
CA ARG A 59 -9.20 11.90 46.57
C ARG A 59 -8.71 13.31 46.28
N ASP A 60 -7.48 13.65 46.68
CA ASP A 60 -6.88 14.96 46.47
C ASP A 60 -6.17 15.11 45.10
N ILE A 61 -5.98 14.03 44.31
CA ILE A 61 -5.24 14.06 43.05
C ILE A 61 -5.74 15.18 42.13
N GLN A 62 -7.06 15.26 41.89
CA GLN A 62 -7.62 16.28 40.97
C GLN A 62 -7.47 17.70 41.56
N ARG A 63 -7.58 17.85 42.85
CA ARG A 63 -7.38 19.12 43.55
C ARG A 63 -5.93 19.59 43.43
N VAL A 64 -4.98 18.66 43.62
CA VAL A 64 -3.54 18.96 43.50
C VAL A 64 -3.18 19.28 42.04
N ARG A 65 -3.70 18.52 41.08
CA ARG A 65 -3.48 18.84 39.66
C ARG A 65 -3.98 20.23 39.29
N LYS A 66 -5.16 20.61 39.76
CA LYS A 66 -5.71 21.94 39.52
C LYS A 66 -4.88 23.03 40.22
N ALA A 67 -4.44 22.80 41.46
CA ALA A 67 -3.65 23.73 42.25
C ALA A 67 -2.22 23.92 41.71
N ALA A 68 -1.61 22.87 41.20
CA ALA A 68 -0.28 22.93 40.60
C ALA A 68 -0.27 23.69 39.25
N GLY A 69 -1.38 23.71 38.50
CA GLY A 69 -1.53 24.51 37.29
C GLY A 69 -0.39 24.34 36.27
N SER A 70 0.38 25.40 35.99
CA SER A 70 1.46 25.43 34.98
C SER A 70 2.79 24.82 35.43
N VAL A 71 2.93 24.44 36.72
CA VAL A 71 4.20 23.89 37.22
C VAL A 71 4.35 22.37 37.04
N PHE A 72 3.43 21.72 36.33
CA PHE A 72 3.63 20.35 35.95
C PHE A 72 4.82 20.17 35.01
N LEU A 73 5.53 19.07 35.18
CA LEU A 73 6.44 18.61 34.16
C LEU A 73 5.62 17.93 33.03
N LEU A 74 5.45 18.66 31.94
CA LEU A 74 4.64 18.21 30.79
C LEU A 74 5.50 17.58 29.71
N ASP A 75 4.95 16.55 29.06
CA ASP A 75 5.54 16.02 27.85
C ASP A 75 5.45 17.07 26.72
N PRO A 76 6.55 17.39 26.03
CA PRO A 76 6.55 18.41 25.00
C PRO A 76 5.78 18.01 23.74
N LEU A 77 5.54 16.70 23.53
CA LEU A 77 4.87 16.19 22.33
C LEU A 77 3.35 16.22 22.47
N ASP A 78 2.81 15.81 23.62
CA ASP A 78 1.36 15.70 23.84
C ASP A 78 0.80 16.69 24.88
N ARG A 79 1.66 17.45 25.56
CA ARG A 79 1.34 18.42 26.59
C ARG A 79 0.59 17.83 27.79
N THR A 80 0.70 16.54 28.00
CA THR A 80 0.18 15.88 29.19
C THR A 80 1.24 15.85 30.30
N THR A 81 0.81 15.63 31.54
CA THR A 81 1.74 15.44 32.64
C THR A 81 2.58 14.18 32.39
N VAL A 82 3.91 14.30 32.51
CA VAL A 82 4.82 13.18 32.38
C VAL A 82 4.43 12.07 33.34
N ASP A 83 4.36 10.82 32.85
CA ASP A 83 4.05 9.66 33.67
C ASP A 83 5.17 9.51 34.76
N PRO A 84 4.83 9.51 36.04
CA PRO A 84 5.81 9.27 37.10
C PRO A 84 6.62 8.00 36.94
N LYS A 85 6.05 6.94 36.36
CA LYS A 85 6.76 5.70 36.09
C LYS A 85 7.89 5.87 35.06
N ARG A 86 7.72 6.77 34.11
CA ARG A 86 8.77 7.13 33.14
C ARG A 86 10.02 7.69 33.84
N LEU A 87 9.84 8.44 34.92
CA LEU A 87 10.93 9.10 35.66
C LEU A 87 11.45 8.29 36.85
N TYR A 88 10.54 7.66 37.60
CA TYR A 88 10.81 7.08 38.93
C TYR A 88 10.58 5.55 38.95
N GLY A 89 10.27 4.93 37.82
CA GLY A 89 10.01 3.50 37.76
C GLY A 89 8.75 3.06 38.53
N ASP A 90 8.79 1.88 39.13
CA ASP A 90 7.64 1.27 39.82
C ASP A 90 7.25 1.95 41.15
N GLU A 91 8.05 2.89 41.64
CA GLU A 91 7.73 3.67 42.84
C GLU A 91 6.36 4.36 42.74
N GLY A 92 5.96 4.75 41.51
CA GLY A 92 4.64 5.35 41.24
C GLY A 92 3.44 4.41 41.40
N LYS A 93 3.64 3.10 41.58
CA LYS A 93 2.52 2.14 41.74
C LYS A 93 1.90 2.19 43.16
N GLN A 94 2.69 2.53 44.15
CA GLN A 94 2.25 2.53 45.55
C GLN A 94 1.95 3.92 46.13
N THR A 95 2.35 4.99 45.41
CA THR A 95 2.27 6.39 45.88
C THR A 95 1.74 7.27 44.76
N TYR A 96 0.87 8.20 45.07
CA TYR A 96 0.37 9.17 44.08
C TYR A 96 1.37 10.31 43.95
N ILE A 97 2.18 10.24 42.90
CA ILE A 97 3.27 11.16 42.60
C ILE A 97 2.91 12.02 41.39
N LEU A 98 3.21 13.31 41.48
CA LEU A 98 3.06 14.26 40.40
C LEU A 98 4.42 14.94 40.16
N PRO A 99 5.05 14.75 38.98
CA PRO A 99 6.32 15.41 38.68
C PRO A 99 6.09 16.90 38.40
N LEU A 100 6.90 17.72 39.03
CA LEU A 100 6.90 19.18 38.85
C LEU A 100 8.17 19.63 38.15
N VAL A 101 8.10 20.84 37.55
CA VAL A 101 9.24 21.46 36.88
C VAL A 101 10.37 21.79 37.88
N PRO A 102 11.64 21.78 37.44
CA PRO A 102 12.78 22.07 38.32
C PRO A 102 12.80 23.49 38.92
N SER A 103 12.03 24.42 38.37
CA SER A 103 11.89 25.76 38.89
C SER A 103 11.16 25.83 40.23
N VAL A 104 10.36 24.80 40.56
CA VAL A 104 9.74 24.64 41.87
C VAL A 104 10.81 24.23 42.89
N LYS A 105 10.91 24.95 44.00
CA LYS A 105 11.82 24.62 45.10
C LYS A 105 11.03 24.17 46.30
N VAL A 106 11.51 23.13 46.99
CA VAL A 106 10.80 22.52 48.12
C VAL A 106 10.60 23.52 49.27
N ASP A 107 11.59 24.37 49.51
CA ASP A 107 11.61 25.30 50.66
C ASP A 107 11.27 26.74 50.27
N ASP A 108 10.76 27.00 49.06
CA ASP A 108 10.49 28.34 48.56
C ASP A 108 9.09 28.42 47.92
N GLU A 109 8.11 28.85 48.73
CA GLU A 109 6.71 29.00 48.32
C GLU A 109 6.52 29.98 47.14
N SER A 110 7.45 30.93 46.94
CA SER A 110 7.36 31.89 45.83
C SER A 110 7.55 31.25 44.45
N THR A 111 8.10 30.04 44.40
CA THR A 111 8.37 29.27 43.16
C THR A 111 7.17 28.43 42.69
N MET A 112 6.07 28.45 43.42
CA MET A 112 4.89 27.61 43.11
C MET A 112 3.58 28.41 43.21
N PRO A 113 2.49 27.92 42.59
CA PRO A 113 1.16 28.52 42.73
C PRO A 113 0.68 28.53 44.20
N ALA A 114 0.01 29.61 44.62
CA ALA A 114 -0.50 29.79 45.98
C ALA A 114 -1.42 28.64 46.44
N ASP A 115 -2.26 28.11 45.54
CA ASP A 115 -3.15 26.99 45.84
C ASP A 115 -2.37 25.71 46.16
N LEU A 116 -1.21 25.49 45.52
CA LEU A 116 -0.34 24.33 45.79
C LEU A 116 0.35 24.54 47.17
N ALA A 117 0.86 25.74 47.43
CA ALA A 117 1.45 26.06 48.72
C ALA A 117 0.43 25.86 49.86
N GLN A 118 -0.84 26.21 49.64
CA GLN A 118 -1.89 25.97 50.62
C GLN A 118 -2.12 24.47 50.90
N LEU A 119 -2.12 23.64 49.88
CA LEU A 119 -2.26 22.17 50.03
C LEU A 119 -1.08 21.52 50.78
N ILE A 120 0.11 22.11 50.64
CA ILE A 120 1.29 21.69 51.41
C ILE A 120 1.09 22.03 52.88
N LYS A 121 0.63 23.27 53.21
CA LYS A 121 0.29 23.68 54.57
C LYS A 121 -0.83 22.83 55.21
N GLU A 122 -1.78 22.40 54.40
CA GLU A 122 -2.84 21.46 54.82
C GLU A 122 -2.34 20.02 54.99
N ASN A 123 -1.05 19.76 54.81
CA ASN A 123 -0.41 18.44 54.89
C ASN A 123 -1.02 17.38 53.94
N LYS A 124 -1.55 17.82 52.78
CA LYS A 124 -2.12 16.95 51.74
C LYS A 124 -1.10 16.55 50.69
N VAL A 125 -0.08 17.38 50.49
CA VAL A 125 1.00 17.19 49.54
C VAL A 125 2.33 17.40 50.28
N GLU A 126 3.30 16.59 49.92
CA GLU A 126 4.69 16.72 50.34
C GLU A 126 5.57 16.91 49.10
N LEU A 127 6.39 17.93 49.06
CA LEU A 127 7.36 18.14 47.99
C LEU A 127 8.71 17.56 48.36
N VAL A 128 9.29 16.81 47.43
CA VAL A 128 10.60 16.19 47.60
C VAL A 128 11.44 16.47 46.36
N SER A 129 12.64 17.05 46.56
CA SER A 129 13.62 17.12 45.48
C SER A 129 14.02 15.71 45.06
N LYS A 130 13.93 15.40 43.76
CA LYS A 130 14.18 14.07 43.25
C LYS A 130 14.85 14.14 41.88
N GLU A 131 15.72 13.18 41.63
CA GLU A 131 16.27 12.96 40.28
C GLU A 131 15.38 12.02 39.52
N GLY A 132 14.92 12.46 38.36
CA GLY A 132 14.27 11.61 37.39
C GLY A 132 15.29 11.01 36.43
N ILE A 133 15.13 9.77 36.07
CA ILE A 133 16.01 9.06 35.14
C ILE A 133 15.22 8.74 33.86
N LEU A 134 15.66 9.31 32.74
CA LEU A 134 15.18 8.96 31.42
C LEU A 134 16.15 7.96 30.77
N LYS A 135 15.59 6.95 30.07
CA LYS A 135 16.34 5.90 29.38
C LYS A 135 15.97 5.89 27.90
N TYR A 136 16.70 5.14 27.11
CA TYR A 136 16.44 4.93 25.68
C TYR A 136 14.97 4.61 25.36
N ALA A 137 14.33 3.81 26.21
CA ALA A 137 12.92 3.42 26.01
C ALA A 137 11.94 4.61 26.06
N ASP A 138 12.32 5.68 26.78
CA ASP A 138 11.48 6.85 27.02
C ASP A 138 11.50 7.87 25.86
N PHE A 139 12.42 7.73 24.91
CA PHE A 139 12.54 8.62 23.76
C PHE A 139 11.89 8.04 22.52
N GLY A 140 11.27 8.87 21.68
CA GLY A 140 10.71 8.48 20.40
C GLY A 140 11.78 8.17 19.34
N SER A 141 11.43 7.39 18.32
CA SER A 141 12.35 7.04 17.21
C SER A 141 12.93 8.28 16.54
N GLU A 142 12.09 9.26 16.23
CA GLU A 142 12.49 10.52 15.61
C GLU A 142 13.49 11.31 16.47
N GLU A 143 13.25 11.34 17.76
CA GLU A 143 14.08 12.06 18.72
C GLU A 143 15.47 11.42 18.87
N ILE A 144 15.52 10.08 18.91
CA ILE A 144 16.77 9.33 18.91
C ILE A 144 17.53 9.55 17.60
N LEU A 145 16.88 9.42 16.45
CA LEU A 145 17.52 9.65 15.16
C LEU A 145 18.05 11.08 15.02
N LYS A 146 17.31 12.10 15.49
CA LYS A 146 17.78 13.49 15.52
C LYS A 146 19.00 13.69 16.42
N SER A 147 19.18 12.87 17.42
CA SER A 147 20.32 12.96 18.33
C SER A 147 21.61 12.34 17.78
N ILE A 148 21.51 11.36 16.89
CA ILE A 148 22.65 10.62 16.34
C ILE A 148 23.09 11.09 14.96
N LEU A 149 22.16 11.63 14.17
CA LEU A 149 22.42 12.00 12.78
C LEU A 149 22.90 13.44 12.63
N PRO A 150 23.65 13.79 11.58
CA PRO A 150 24.11 15.15 11.32
C PRO A 150 22.94 16.15 11.23
N ARG A 151 23.04 17.27 11.94
CA ARG A 151 21.93 18.25 12.07
C ARG A 151 21.53 18.92 10.76
N ASP A 152 22.50 19.18 9.90
CA ASP A 152 22.33 19.90 8.63
C ASP A 152 21.61 19.07 7.56
N ARG A 153 21.38 17.79 7.82
CA ARG A 153 20.85 16.82 6.84
C ARG A 153 19.60 16.10 7.32
N TYR A 154 19.13 16.37 8.52
CA TYR A 154 17.99 15.66 9.11
C TYR A 154 16.72 15.76 8.26
N ASP A 155 16.44 16.93 7.66
CA ASP A 155 15.28 17.16 6.79
C ASP A 155 15.33 16.38 5.47
N GLY A 156 16.50 15.84 5.10
CA GLY A 156 16.70 14.95 3.95
C GLY A 156 16.38 13.47 4.24
N ILE A 157 16.20 13.08 5.50
CA ILE A 157 15.76 11.75 5.86
C ILE A 157 14.24 11.70 5.72
N HIS A 158 13.77 11.13 4.64
CA HIS A 158 12.41 10.65 4.61
C HIS A 158 12.30 9.53 5.67
N HIS A 159 11.71 9.84 6.82
CA HIS A 159 11.48 8.94 7.96
C HIS A 159 10.63 7.71 7.61
N GLY A 160 10.49 7.38 6.33
CA GLY A 160 9.66 6.33 5.84
C GLY A 160 10.46 5.11 5.46
N PHE A 161 10.35 4.08 6.24
CA PHE A 161 10.48 2.74 5.75
C PHE A 161 9.14 2.29 5.14
N THR A 162 9.20 1.38 4.18
CA THR A 162 8.00 0.74 3.65
C THR A 162 7.83 -0.59 4.39
N LEU A 163 6.63 -0.79 4.98
CA LEU A 163 6.29 -2.06 5.62
C LEU A 163 5.79 -3.07 4.59
N THR A 164 6.32 -4.28 4.68
CA THR A 164 5.84 -5.45 3.97
C THR A 164 5.74 -6.60 4.98
N GLY A 165 4.55 -6.86 5.50
CA GLY A 165 4.37 -7.75 6.64
C GLY A 165 5.16 -7.26 7.86
N HIS A 166 6.07 -8.10 8.37
CA HIS A 166 6.97 -7.80 9.48
C HIS A 166 8.30 -7.17 9.04
N ILE A 167 8.49 -6.95 7.74
CA ILE A 167 9.73 -6.41 7.18
C ILE A 167 9.62 -4.90 6.99
N ALA A 168 10.55 -4.14 7.55
CA ALA A 168 10.77 -2.73 7.25
C ALA A 168 11.86 -2.61 6.18
N HIS A 169 11.50 -2.10 5.01
CA HIS A 169 12.42 -1.86 3.91
C HIS A 169 12.87 -0.40 3.87
N LEU A 170 14.17 -0.20 4.00
CA LEU A 170 14.85 1.09 3.92
C LEU A 170 15.44 1.33 2.53
N ASN A 171 15.45 2.60 2.14
CA ASN A 171 16.16 3.07 0.95
C ASN A 171 17.09 4.22 1.36
N LEU A 172 18.25 3.85 1.93
CA LEU A 172 19.23 4.80 2.45
C LEU A 172 20.27 5.11 1.37
N HIS A 173 20.49 6.40 1.13
CA HIS A 173 21.43 6.90 0.13
C HIS A 173 22.44 7.87 0.73
N GLY A 174 23.60 7.96 0.09
CA GLY A 174 24.63 8.92 0.45
C GLY A 174 25.18 8.71 1.86
N GLU A 175 25.32 9.78 2.64
CA GLU A 175 25.93 9.74 3.97
C GLU A 175 25.13 8.93 4.99
N PHE A 176 23.81 8.78 4.80
CA PHE A 176 22.97 7.99 5.69
C PHE A 176 23.27 6.49 5.64
N ALA A 177 23.87 6.01 4.54
CA ALA A 177 24.36 4.64 4.45
C ALA A 177 25.38 4.30 5.55
N ASN A 178 26.13 5.30 6.04
CA ASN A 178 27.08 5.13 7.14
C ASN A 178 26.40 4.91 8.51
N TYR A 179 25.11 5.20 8.63
CA TYR A 179 24.30 5.08 9.86
C TYR A 179 23.27 3.96 9.76
N LYS A 180 23.31 3.15 8.69
CA LYS A 180 22.30 2.14 8.38
C LYS A 180 22.02 1.20 9.56
N ASP A 181 23.07 0.78 10.28
CA ASP A 181 22.95 -0.16 11.40
C ASP A 181 22.24 0.50 12.60
N ALA A 182 22.64 1.74 12.97
CA ALA A 182 22.01 2.48 14.05
C ALA A 182 20.52 2.80 13.71
N ILE A 183 20.24 3.24 12.48
CA ILE A 183 18.87 3.51 12.02
C ILE A 183 18.01 2.24 12.09
N ALA A 184 18.54 1.11 11.60
CA ALA A 184 17.82 -0.16 11.59
C ALA A 184 17.52 -0.67 13.00
N GLN A 185 18.47 -0.53 13.94
CA GLN A 185 18.27 -0.90 15.34
C GLN A 185 17.19 -0.02 16.01
N VAL A 186 17.19 1.29 15.76
CA VAL A 186 16.15 2.19 16.26
C VAL A 186 14.78 1.82 15.71
N ILE A 187 14.68 1.48 14.42
CA ILE A 187 13.41 1.08 13.80
C ILE A 187 12.87 -0.18 14.46
N ILE A 188 13.69 -1.21 14.65
CA ILE A 188 13.26 -2.47 15.26
C ILE A 188 12.81 -2.26 16.72
N ASP A 189 13.58 -1.50 17.48
CA ASP A 189 13.30 -1.24 18.90
C ASP A 189 12.01 -0.45 19.13
N LYS A 190 11.69 0.46 18.21
CA LYS A 190 10.56 1.40 18.35
C LYS A 190 9.29 1.01 17.59
N ASN A 191 9.33 -0.09 16.83
CA ASN A 191 8.18 -0.59 16.08
C ASN A 191 7.94 -2.07 16.39
N PRO A 192 7.12 -2.41 17.38
CA PRO A 192 6.93 -3.79 17.87
C PRO A 192 6.46 -4.79 16.80
N GLY A 193 5.87 -4.31 15.69
CA GLY A 193 5.45 -5.15 14.57
C GLY A 193 6.55 -5.41 13.53
N VAL A 194 7.73 -4.81 13.68
CA VAL A 194 8.88 -5.01 12.79
C VAL A 194 9.81 -6.05 13.40
N GLU A 195 10.05 -7.13 12.67
CA GLU A 195 10.96 -8.20 13.10
C GLU A 195 12.24 -8.25 12.27
N THR A 196 12.22 -7.68 11.05
CA THR A 196 13.33 -7.65 10.11
C THR A 196 13.45 -6.27 9.49
N VAL A 197 14.65 -5.72 9.45
CA VAL A 197 14.95 -4.48 8.73
C VAL A 197 15.92 -4.79 7.60
N VAL A 198 15.53 -4.42 6.38
CA VAL A 198 16.34 -4.64 5.18
C VAL A 198 16.64 -3.33 4.47
N SER A 199 17.77 -3.28 3.79
CA SER A 199 18.10 -2.20 2.84
C SER A 199 18.41 -2.78 1.48
N LYS A 200 18.07 -2.02 0.44
CA LYS A 200 18.50 -2.31 -0.91
C LYS A 200 20.01 -2.10 -0.99
N ILE A 201 20.72 -3.04 -1.59
CA ILE A 201 22.14 -2.88 -1.92
C ILE A 201 22.21 -2.04 -3.19
N GLU A 202 22.82 -0.85 -3.11
CA GLU A 202 23.14 -0.05 -4.29
C GLU A 202 24.24 -0.74 -5.08
N ASP A 203 24.14 -0.73 -6.41
CA ASP A 203 25.17 -1.11 -7.38
C ASP A 203 25.55 -2.58 -7.55
N VAL A 204 24.69 -3.53 -7.31
CA VAL A 204 24.89 -4.84 -7.94
C VAL A 204 23.89 -4.99 -9.09
N GLY A 205 24.32 -4.51 -10.25
CA GLY A 205 23.71 -4.80 -11.56
C GLY A 205 22.28 -4.33 -11.76
N SER A 206 22.11 -3.31 -12.57
CA SER A 206 20.83 -2.80 -13.11
C SER A 206 20.01 -3.84 -13.91
N HIS A 207 20.27 -5.13 -13.80
CA HIS A 207 19.79 -6.20 -14.67
C HIS A 207 19.27 -7.42 -13.90
N SER A 208 18.47 -7.23 -12.84
CA SER A 208 17.64 -8.35 -12.41
C SER A 208 16.48 -8.48 -13.38
N GLU A 209 16.45 -9.54 -14.16
CA GLU A 209 15.37 -9.93 -15.07
C GLU A 209 13.99 -9.90 -14.36
N PHE A 210 13.96 -10.22 -13.07
CA PHE A 210 12.75 -10.36 -12.26
C PHE A 210 12.44 -9.17 -11.35
N ARG A 211 13.18 -8.05 -11.44
CA ARG A 211 13.05 -6.87 -10.56
C ARG A 211 13.17 -7.16 -9.06
N THR A 212 13.77 -8.26 -8.73
CA THR A 212 14.19 -8.53 -7.36
C THR A 212 15.42 -7.67 -7.06
N PHE A 213 15.49 -7.16 -5.83
CA PHE A 213 16.63 -6.36 -5.39
C PHE A 213 17.46 -7.20 -4.45
N PRO A 214 18.79 -7.29 -4.67
CA PRO A 214 19.65 -7.80 -3.63
C PRO A 214 19.45 -6.95 -2.37
N MET A 215 19.11 -7.62 -1.27
CA MET A 215 18.81 -6.99 0.01
C MET A 215 19.86 -7.39 1.03
N GLU A 216 20.26 -6.42 1.86
CA GLU A 216 21.04 -6.64 3.05
C GLU A 216 20.12 -6.60 4.26
N ILE A 217 20.21 -7.60 5.14
CA ILE A 217 19.52 -7.58 6.44
C ILE A 217 20.36 -6.74 7.38
N LEU A 218 19.80 -5.63 7.86
CA LEU A 218 20.50 -4.69 8.73
C LEU A 218 20.25 -4.98 10.20
N ALA A 219 19.06 -5.46 10.55
CA ALA A 219 18.68 -5.74 11.93
C ALA A 219 17.56 -6.78 12.01
N GLY A 220 17.49 -7.47 13.14
CA GLY A 220 16.44 -8.43 13.46
C GLY A 220 16.69 -9.83 12.94
N LYS A 221 15.62 -10.55 12.63
CA LYS A 221 15.66 -11.93 12.14
C LYS A 221 16.05 -11.97 10.67
N ALA A 222 16.81 -13.00 10.26
CA ALA A 222 17.09 -13.27 8.85
C ALA A 222 15.90 -14.00 8.21
N ASP A 223 14.71 -13.36 8.23
CA ASP A 223 13.47 -13.92 7.69
C ASP A 223 12.88 -12.96 6.67
N THR A 224 12.79 -13.41 5.42
CA THR A 224 12.19 -12.68 4.30
C THR A 224 10.85 -13.26 3.86
N GLN A 225 10.38 -14.35 4.53
CA GLN A 225 9.07 -14.94 4.25
C GLN A 225 7.97 -14.07 4.84
N VAL A 226 7.10 -13.56 3.99
CA VAL A 226 6.06 -12.60 4.38
C VAL A 226 4.69 -13.20 4.20
N THR A 227 3.84 -13.07 5.23
CA THR A 227 2.39 -13.25 5.11
C THR A 227 1.71 -11.92 5.42
N LEU A 228 0.91 -11.43 4.48
CA LEU A 228 0.20 -10.16 4.63
C LEU A 228 -1.21 -10.18 4.04
N ARG A 229 -1.98 -9.14 4.35
CA ARG A 229 -3.31 -8.91 3.75
C ARG A 229 -3.32 -7.59 2.99
N SER A 230 -3.83 -7.61 1.75
CA SER A 230 -4.05 -6.45 0.90
C SER A 230 -5.29 -6.69 0.03
N SER A 231 -6.07 -5.68 -0.24
CA SER A 231 -7.30 -5.78 -1.06
C SER A 231 -8.25 -6.90 -0.58
N GLY A 232 -8.33 -7.16 0.72
CA GLY A 232 -9.15 -8.24 1.28
C GLY A 232 -8.67 -9.67 0.96
N CYS A 233 -7.49 -9.81 0.38
CA CYS A 233 -6.83 -11.07 0.03
C CYS A 233 -5.62 -11.33 0.92
N SER A 234 -5.24 -12.61 1.06
CA SER A 234 -4.04 -13.03 1.78
C SER A 234 -2.94 -13.39 0.79
N TYR A 235 -1.72 -12.97 1.09
CA TYR A 235 -0.54 -13.24 0.27
C TYR A 235 0.59 -13.79 1.13
N ASP A 236 1.25 -14.83 0.61
CA ASP A 236 2.41 -15.48 1.19
C ASP A 236 3.50 -15.59 0.13
N PHE A 237 4.67 -15.02 0.42
CA PHE A 237 5.79 -15.00 -0.51
C PHE A 237 7.13 -14.65 0.18
N ASP A 238 8.23 -15.00 -0.46
CA ASP A 238 9.56 -14.57 -0.06
C ASP A 238 9.88 -13.18 -0.67
N PHE A 239 9.94 -12.14 0.18
CA PHE A 239 10.17 -10.76 -0.24
C PHE A 239 11.52 -10.53 -0.93
N ALA A 240 12.51 -11.39 -0.67
CA ALA A 240 13.81 -11.33 -1.35
C ALA A 240 13.78 -11.87 -2.79
N LYS A 241 12.78 -12.69 -3.14
CA LYS A 241 12.70 -13.41 -4.42
C LYS A 241 11.65 -12.88 -5.38
N VAL A 242 10.67 -12.11 -4.87
CA VAL A 242 9.56 -11.61 -5.67
C VAL A 242 9.40 -10.10 -5.53
N TYR A 243 8.78 -9.48 -6.51
CA TYR A 243 8.40 -8.07 -6.42
C TYR A 243 7.10 -7.90 -5.64
N TRP A 244 7.10 -7.01 -4.66
CA TRP A 244 5.91 -6.53 -3.96
C TRP A 244 5.97 -5.02 -3.71
N ASN A 245 4.84 -4.34 -3.86
CA ASN A 245 4.73 -2.91 -3.55
C ASN A 245 3.36 -2.60 -2.93
N SER A 246 3.32 -2.50 -1.60
CA SER A 246 2.09 -2.21 -0.84
C SER A 246 1.43 -0.87 -1.22
N ARG A 247 2.20 0.07 -1.80
CA ARG A 247 1.67 1.38 -2.22
C ARG A 247 0.83 1.31 -3.51
N LEU A 248 0.71 0.14 -4.14
CA LEU A 248 -0.14 -0.10 -5.31
C LEU A 248 -1.52 -0.68 -4.96
N GLU A 249 -1.85 -0.89 -3.70
CA GLU A 249 -3.12 -1.47 -3.27
C GLU A 249 -4.34 -0.78 -3.89
N ASN A 250 -4.39 0.56 -3.87
CA ASN A 250 -5.48 1.31 -4.49
C ASN A 250 -5.62 1.04 -6.00
N GLU A 251 -4.50 0.84 -6.68
CA GLU A 251 -4.49 0.55 -8.12
C GLU A 251 -4.90 -0.90 -8.39
N HIS A 252 -4.50 -1.85 -7.55
CA HIS A 252 -4.97 -3.22 -7.61
C HIS A 252 -6.49 -3.28 -7.47
N ASP A 253 -7.04 -2.57 -6.48
CA ASP A 253 -8.49 -2.48 -6.25
C ASP A 253 -9.21 -1.78 -7.40
N ARG A 254 -8.64 -0.70 -7.95
CA ARG A 254 -9.23 0.03 -9.08
C ARG A 254 -9.42 -0.90 -10.28
N VAL A 255 -8.36 -1.62 -10.68
CA VAL A 255 -8.40 -2.51 -11.84
C VAL A 255 -9.30 -3.72 -11.57
N ALA A 256 -9.24 -4.31 -10.38
CA ALA A 256 -10.15 -5.37 -9.99
C ALA A 256 -11.63 -4.95 -10.14
N ASN A 257 -11.95 -3.70 -9.74
CA ASN A 257 -13.30 -3.16 -9.85
C ASN A 257 -13.77 -2.86 -11.29
N LEU A 258 -12.87 -2.84 -12.28
CA LEU A 258 -13.21 -2.79 -13.70
C LEU A 258 -13.69 -4.15 -14.24
N CYS A 259 -13.45 -5.23 -13.50
CA CYS A 259 -13.83 -6.57 -13.90
C CYS A 259 -15.26 -6.89 -13.46
N SER A 260 -15.99 -7.59 -14.30
CA SER A 260 -17.34 -8.06 -14.01
C SER A 260 -17.36 -9.59 -13.92
N LYS A 261 -18.47 -10.11 -13.37
CA LYS A 261 -18.70 -11.55 -13.24
C LYS A 261 -18.65 -12.26 -14.60
N GLY A 262 -17.74 -13.24 -14.70
CA GLY A 262 -17.56 -14.02 -15.93
C GLY A 262 -16.66 -13.37 -16.99
N ASP A 263 -16.17 -12.13 -16.78
CA ASP A 263 -15.15 -11.54 -17.68
C ASP A 263 -13.89 -12.41 -17.70
N ALA A 264 -13.36 -12.69 -18.88
CA ALA A 264 -12.03 -13.26 -19.03
C ALA A 264 -10.97 -12.14 -18.98
N VAL A 265 -10.00 -12.27 -18.09
CA VAL A 265 -8.92 -11.32 -17.85
C VAL A 265 -7.57 -12.02 -18.03
N CYS A 266 -6.65 -11.38 -18.72
CA CYS A 266 -5.27 -11.85 -18.89
C CYS A 266 -4.32 -10.91 -18.11
N ASP A 267 -3.74 -11.40 -17.01
CA ASP A 267 -2.71 -10.70 -16.24
C ASP A 267 -1.35 -11.26 -16.64
N VAL A 268 -0.65 -10.53 -17.52
CA VAL A 268 0.53 -11.02 -18.26
C VAL A 268 1.77 -11.09 -17.39
N MET A 269 1.85 -10.22 -16.36
CA MET A 269 3.00 -10.08 -15.46
C MET A 269 2.46 -9.98 -14.02
N ALA A 270 1.82 -11.08 -13.57
CA ALA A 270 0.94 -11.09 -12.40
C ALA A 270 1.67 -11.07 -11.05
N GLY A 271 3.00 -11.31 -11.03
CA GLY A 271 3.74 -11.42 -9.78
C GLY A 271 3.14 -12.52 -8.89
N VAL A 272 2.86 -12.17 -7.64
CA VAL A 272 2.21 -13.06 -6.67
C VAL A 272 0.67 -13.00 -6.71
N GLY A 273 0.10 -12.31 -7.71
CA GLY A 273 -1.33 -12.22 -7.99
C GLY A 273 -2.09 -11.01 -7.44
N PRO A 274 -1.48 -9.82 -7.25
CA PRO A 274 -2.17 -8.69 -6.61
C PRO A 274 -3.30 -8.06 -7.44
N PHE A 275 -3.32 -8.22 -8.76
CA PHE A 275 -4.47 -7.89 -9.62
C PHE A 275 -5.40 -9.09 -9.81
N ALA A 276 -4.83 -10.25 -10.13
CA ALA A 276 -5.56 -11.46 -10.50
C ALA A 276 -6.48 -11.96 -9.38
N ILE A 277 -5.97 -12.05 -8.14
CA ILE A 277 -6.70 -12.64 -7.02
C ILE A 277 -7.88 -11.77 -6.57
N PRO A 278 -7.77 -10.43 -6.38
CA PRO A 278 -8.91 -9.58 -6.06
C PRO A 278 -9.98 -9.57 -7.16
N ALA A 279 -9.59 -9.52 -8.45
CA ALA A 279 -10.52 -9.57 -9.57
C ALA A 279 -11.39 -10.86 -9.54
N ALA A 280 -10.76 -12.00 -9.28
CA ALA A 280 -11.47 -13.27 -9.15
C ALA A 280 -12.31 -13.34 -7.87
N LYS A 281 -11.74 -12.97 -6.72
CA LYS A 281 -12.38 -13.12 -5.41
C LYS A 281 -13.59 -12.23 -5.21
N HIS A 282 -13.46 -10.95 -5.59
CA HIS A 282 -14.49 -9.94 -5.35
C HIS A 282 -15.48 -9.81 -6.50
N ASN A 283 -15.00 -9.92 -7.74
CA ASN A 283 -15.80 -9.68 -8.93
C ASN A 283 -16.10 -10.93 -9.76
N ARG A 284 -15.60 -12.10 -9.35
CA ARG A 284 -15.85 -13.38 -10.06
C ARG A 284 -15.36 -13.37 -11.52
N ALA A 285 -14.28 -12.62 -11.79
CA ALA A 285 -13.61 -12.71 -13.09
C ALA A 285 -12.88 -14.05 -13.23
N LEU A 286 -12.76 -14.52 -14.47
CA LEU A 286 -11.93 -15.65 -14.84
C LEU A 286 -10.57 -15.12 -15.27
N VAL A 287 -9.52 -15.41 -14.51
CA VAL A 287 -8.22 -14.77 -14.70
C VAL A 287 -7.14 -15.77 -15.11
N TRP A 288 -6.50 -15.47 -16.21
CA TRP A 288 -5.26 -16.12 -16.67
C TRP A 288 -4.11 -15.26 -16.19
N ALA A 289 -3.31 -15.77 -15.28
CA ALA A 289 -2.28 -15.00 -14.59
C ALA A 289 -0.90 -15.62 -14.82
N ASN A 290 0.02 -14.87 -15.38
CA ASN A 290 1.35 -15.34 -15.73
C ASN A 290 2.43 -14.54 -15.05
N ASP A 291 3.54 -15.16 -14.72
CA ASP A 291 4.78 -14.46 -14.39
C ASP A 291 5.98 -15.29 -14.85
N LEU A 292 7.00 -14.61 -15.38
CA LEU A 292 8.23 -15.26 -15.83
C LEU A 292 9.08 -15.76 -14.65
N ASN A 293 9.03 -15.06 -13.50
CA ASN A 293 9.73 -15.47 -12.28
C ASN A 293 9.05 -16.70 -11.65
N GLY A 294 9.77 -17.82 -11.59
CA GLY A 294 9.28 -19.06 -10.99
C GLY A 294 8.89 -18.94 -9.52
N ASP A 295 9.61 -18.13 -8.71
CA ASP A 295 9.26 -17.89 -7.31
C ASP A 295 7.95 -17.09 -7.17
N SER A 296 7.69 -16.14 -8.09
CA SER A 296 6.41 -15.42 -8.18
C SER A 296 5.27 -16.37 -8.53
N TYR A 297 5.48 -17.22 -9.55
CA TYR A 297 4.50 -18.23 -9.97
C TYR A 297 4.15 -19.20 -8.82
N GLU A 298 5.13 -19.78 -8.15
CA GLU A 298 4.90 -20.68 -7.02
C GLU A 298 4.15 -20.01 -5.87
N SER A 299 4.51 -18.75 -5.57
CA SER A 299 3.79 -17.94 -4.58
C SER A 299 2.36 -17.66 -5.02
N MET A 300 2.14 -17.31 -6.30
CA MET A 300 0.81 -17.09 -6.86
C MET A 300 -0.07 -18.34 -6.76
N VAL A 301 0.45 -19.53 -7.05
CA VAL A 301 -0.28 -20.79 -6.89
C VAL A 301 -0.74 -20.99 -5.44
N ARG A 302 0.15 -20.78 -4.46
CA ARG A 302 -0.23 -20.85 -3.03
C ARG A 302 -1.28 -19.81 -2.66
N ASN A 303 -1.12 -18.58 -3.13
CA ASN A 303 -2.03 -17.46 -2.83
C ASN A 303 -3.42 -17.68 -3.43
N VAL A 304 -3.51 -18.21 -4.65
CA VAL A 304 -4.78 -18.59 -5.31
C VAL A 304 -5.53 -19.62 -4.46
N ALA A 305 -4.83 -20.64 -3.97
CA ALA A 305 -5.42 -21.64 -3.08
C ALA A 305 -5.86 -21.05 -1.73
N ALA A 306 -5.01 -20.25 -1.09
CA ALA A 306 -5.29 -19.61 0.19
C ALA A 306 -6.52 -18.69 0.13
N ASN A 307 -6.73 -18.02 -1.02
CA ASN A 307 -7.88 -17.15 -1.26
C ASN A 307 -9.13 -17.88 -1.80
N LYS A 308 -9.04 -19.21 -2.03
CA LYS A 308 -10.15 -20.08 -2.49
C LYS A 308 -10.70 -19.69 -3.86
N VAL A 309 -9.81 -19.31 -4.77
CA VAL A 309 -10.15 -18.91 -6.14
C VAL A 309 -9.51 -19.82 -7.20
N THR A 310 -9.17 -21.05 -6.86
CA THR A 310 -8.51 -22.02 -7.74
C THR A 310 -9.28 -22.34 -9.01
N ASN A 311 -10.60 -22.21 -9.02
CA ASN A 311 -11.44 -22.41 -10.20
C ASN A 311 -11.63 -21.14 -11.03
N LEU A 312 -11.11 -20.00 -10.59
CA LEU A 312 -11.26 -18.71 -11.26
C LEU A 312 -9.93 -18.12 -11.70
N VAL A 313 -8.81 -18.47 -11.05
CA VAL A 313 -7.47 -17.99 -11.39
C VAL A 313 -6.62 -19.16 -11.86
N TYR A 314 -5.99 -19.00 -13.01
CA TYR A 314 -5.17 -20.00 -13.68
C TYR A 314 -3.74 -19.47 -13.80
N PRO A 315 -2.82 -19.88 -12.88
CA PRO A 315 -1.43 -19.47 -12.92
C PRO A 315 -0.62 -20.11 -14.03
N PHE A 316 0.31 -19.33 -14.63
CA PHE A 316 1.25 -19.77 -15.66
C PHE A 316 2.65 -19.25 -15.36
N ASN A 317 3.68 -19.92 -15.91
CA ASN A 317 5.07 -19.50 -15.82
C ASN A 317 5.73 -19.62 -17.20
N THR A 318 5.65 -18.54 -17.98
CA THR A 318 6.22 -18.49 -19.34
C THR A 318 6.54 -17.04 -19.72
N ASP A 319 7.21 -16.85 -20.88
CA ASP A 319 7.44 -15.52 -21.44
C ASP A 319 6.13 -14.77 -21.71
N GLY A 320 6.09 -13.46 -21.44
CA GLY A 320 4.88 -12.66 -21.55
C GLY A 320 4.35 -12.55 -23.00
N ARG A 321 5.21 -12.45 -24.03
CA ARG A 321 4.78 -12.42 -25.43
C ARG A 321 4.18 -13.75 -25.85
N GLU A 322 4.84 -14.84 -25.47
CA GLU A 322 4.33 -16.19 -25.69
C GLU A 322 2.98 -16.38 -25.00
N PHE A 323 2.88 -15.92 -23.73
CA PHE A 323 1.65 -16.03 -22.94
C PHE A 323 0.46 -15.27 -23.56
N ILE A 324 0.63 -14.03 -24.01
CA ILE A 324 -0.42 -13.25 -24.68
C ILE A 324 -1.03 -14.05 -25.83
N ARG A 325 -0.20 -14.65 -26.67
CA ARG A 325 -0.62 -15.39 -27.85
C ARG A 325 -1.23 -16.75 -27.53
N LEU A 326 -0.56 -17.54 -26.66
CA LEU A 326 -1.03 -18.87 -26.26
C LEU A 326 -2.34 -18.81 -25.46
N SER A 327 -2.45 -17.88 -24.50
CA SER A 327 -3.64 -17.77 -23.67
C SER A 327 -4.87 -17.39 -24.49
N SER A 328 -4.74 -16.50 -25.48
CA SER A 328 -5.83 -16.09 -26.36
C SER A 328 -6.33 -17.26 -27.24
N LYS A 329 -5.40 -18.07 -27.79
CA LYS A 329 -5.75 -19.26 -28.55
C LYS A 329 -6.36 -20.37 -27.68
N ALA A 330 -5.82 -20.58 -26.46
CA ALA A 330 -6.34 -21.53 -25.49
C ALA A 330 -7.75 -21.17 -25.04
N LEU A 331 -7.99 -19.88 -24.78
CA LEU A 331 -9.31 -19.37 -24.41
C LEU A 331 -10.34 -19.68 -25.50
N LEU A 332 -10.01 -19.39 -26.78
CA LEU A 332 -10.88 -19.66 -27.90
C LEU A 332 -11.17 -21.16 -28.07
N ARG A 333 -10.14 -22.01 -27.95
CA ARG A 333 -10.27 -23.49 -28.03
C ARG A 333 -11.22 -24.04 -26.96
N ASP A 334 -11.15 -23.49 -25.75
CA ASP A 334 -11.89 -23.95 -24.59
C ASP A 334 -13.22 -23.18 -24.38
N ALA A 335 -13.55 -22.24 -25.26
CA ALA A 335 -14.75 -21.45 -25.22
C ALA A 335 -16.04 -22.29 -25.13
N GLY A 336 -16.99 -21.85 -24.34
CA GLY A 336 -18.26 -22.56 -24.12
C GLY A 336 -18.19 -23.72 -23.14
N LYS A 337 -17.00 -24.13 -22.67
CA LYS A 337 -16.88 -25.07 -21.56
C LYS A 337 -17.33 -24.40 -20.27
N THR A 338 -17.86 -25.21 -19.35
CA THR A 338 -18.39 -24.75 -18.07
C THR A 338 -17.35 -24.84 -16.96
N ILE A 339 -17.24 -23.77 -16.18
CA ILE A 339 -16.48 -23.73 -14.93
C ILE A 339 -17.45 -23.60 -13.77
N THR A 340 -17.28 -24.40 -12.72
CA THR A 340 -18.09 -24.33 -11.50
C THR A 340 -17.24 -23.75 -10.36
N PHE A 341 -17.79 -22.75 -9.69
CA PHE A 341 -17.22 -22.14 -8.49
C PHE A 341 -18.16 -22.35 -7.29
N ASP A 342 -17.60 -22.80 -6.18
CA ASP A 342 -18.32 -22.95 -4.92
C ASP A 342 -18.03 -21.74 -4.02
N PRO A 343 -19.03 -20.87 -3.76
CA PRO A 343 -18.85 -19.70 -2.91
C PRO A 343 -18.84 -20.01 -1.41
N ASN A 344 -19.10 -21.29 -1.04
CA ASN A 344 -19.18 -21.71 0.35
C ASN A 344 -17.81 -22.14 0.89
N PRO A 345 -17.60 -22.06 2.24
CA PRO A 345 -16.40 -22.63 2.86
C PRO A 345 -16.27 -24.13 2.58
N PRO A 346 -15.06 -24.67 2.39
CA PRO A 346 -14.86 -26.10 2.10
C PRO A 346 -15.52 -27.05 3.08
N ASN A 347 -15.56 -26.66 4.37
CA ASN A 347 -16.11 -27.47 5.47
C ASN A 347 -17.56 -27.09 5.82
N ALA A 348 -18.23 -26.24 5.01
CA ALA A 348 -19.62 -25.91 5.26
C ALA A 348 -20.51 -27.16 5.06
N PRO A 349 -21.45 -27.44 5.98
CA PRO A 349 -22.45 -28.48 5.75
C PRO A 349 -23.19 -28.20 4.44
N ARG A 350 -23.30 -29.21 3.56
CA ARG A 350 -23.90 -29.09 2.22
C ARG A 350 -25.41 -29.27 2.23
N ASP A 351 -25.98 -29.65 3.37
CA ASP A 351 -27.42 -29.79 3.53
C ASP A 351 -28.06 -28.43 3.83
N PRO A 352 -28.94 -27.90 2.95
CA PRO A 352 -29.66 -26.64 3.19
C PRO A 352 -30.50 -26.65 4.47
N ALA A 353 -30.96 -27.81 4.94
CA ALA A 353 -31.71 -27.95 6.17
C ALA A 353 -30.83 -27.67 7.42
N ILE A 354 -29.52 -27.93 7.32
CA ILE A 354 -28.53 -27.71 8.38
C ILE A 354 -27.88 -26.32 8.23
N ASN A 355 -27.71 -25.84 6.99
CA ASN A 355 -27.03 -24.58 6.70
C ASN A 355 -27.89 -23.67 5.84
N SER A 356 -28.75 -22.88 6.46
CA SER A 356 -29.62 -21.89 5.78
C SER A 356 -28.87 -20.77 5.06
N LYS A 357 -27.54 -20.64 5.27
CA LYS A 357 -26.67 -19.65 4.60
C LYS A 357 -25.93 -20.23 3.39
N LEU A 358 -26.23 -21.48 3.02
CA LEU A 358 -25.60 -22.13 1.88
C LEU A 358 -25.95 -21.37 0.59
N LYS A 359 -24.91 -20.95 -0.15
CA LYS A 359 -25.04 -20.31 -1.44
C LYS A 359 -25.03 -21.37 -2.55
N PRO A 360 -25.83 -21.23 -3.61
CA PRO A 360 -25.79 -22.12 -4.74
C PRO A 360 -24.41 -22.08 -5.42
N LEU A 361 -24.05 -23.18 -6.08
CA LEU A 361 -22.86 -23.22 -6.93
C LEU A 361 -23.04 -22.19 -8.07
N GLU A 362 -21.96 -21.50 -8.37
CA GLU A 362 -21.93 -20.55 -9.48
C GLU A 362 -21.31 -21.22 -10.70
N THR A 363 -21.96 -21.09 -11.85
CA THR A 363 -21.51 -21.67 -13.12
C THR A 363 -21.20 -20.57 -14.10
N TYR A 364 -20.07 -20.70 -14.80
CA TYR A 364 -19.59 -19.75 -15.81
C TYR A 364 -19.29 -20.49 -17.11
N LEU A 365 -19.62 -19.87 -18.22
CA LEU A 365 -19.13 -20.29 -19.53
C LEU A 365 -17.81 -19.57 -19.84
N ILE A 366 -16.82 -20.29 -20.32
CA ILE A 366 -15.56 -19.68 -20.79
C ILE A 366 -15.89 -18.85 -22.02
N PRO A 367 -15.59 -17.53 -22.02
CA PRO A 367 -15.82 -16.67 -23.19
C PRO A 367 -14.77 -16.95 -24.29
N LYS A 368 -15.04 -16.51 -25.51
CA LYS A 368 -14.15 -16.71 -26.67
C LYS A 368 -12.94 -15.77 -26.65
N VAL A 369 -13.05 -14.60 -26.03
CA VAL A 369 -12.04 -13.55 -26.07
C VAL A 369 -11.83 -12.94 -24.67
N PHE A 370 -10.63 -12.46 -24.41
CA PHE A 370 -10.36 -11.69 -23.21
C PHE A 370 -11.06 -10.33 -23.27
N LYS A 371 -11.63 -9.91 -22.14
CA LYS A 371 -12.19 -8.57 -21.98
C LYS A 371 -11.09 -7.55 -21.80
N ARG A 372 -10.01 -7.93 -21.07
CA ARG A 372 -8.88 -7.05 -20.80
C ARG A 372 -7.56 -7.79 -20.58
N PHE A 373 -6.48 -7.09 -20.87
CA PHE A 373 -5.11 -7.47 -20.53
C PHE A 373 -4.54 -6.50 -19.52
N ILE A 374 -3.80 -7.02 -18.54
CA ILE A 374 -3.10 -6.23 -17.51
C ILE A 374 -1.61 -6.53 -17.65
N MET A 375 -0.79 -5.46 -17.75
CA MET A 375 0.64 -5.58 -18.01
C MET A 375 1.40 -4.65 -17.07
N ASN A 376 1.64 -5.09 -15.80
CA ASN A 376 2.27 -4.25 -14.76
C ASN A 376 3.76 -4.55 -14.60
N LEU A 377 4.56 -4.21 -15.61
CA LEU A 377 6.02 -4.23 -15.59
C LEU A 377 6.54 -2.86 -16.09
N PRO A 378 6.37 -1.76 -15.30
CA PRO A 378 6.42 -0.38 -15.83
C PRO A 378 7.75 0.06 -16.47
N ALA A 379 8.85 -0.70 -16.32
CA ALA A 379 10.10 -0.38 -17.03
C ALA A 379 10.10 -0.88 -18.47
N SER A 380 9.35 -1.95 -18.79
CA SER A 380 9.44 -2.63 -20.09
C SER A 380 8.10 -3.18 -20.61
N ALA A 381 7.01 -3.10 -19.85
CA ALA A 381 5.71 -3.67 -20.29
C ALA A 381 5.25 -3.16 -21.65
N VAL A 382 5.55 -1.90 -21.99
CA VAL A 382 5.20 -1.31 -23.29
C VAL A 382 5.86 -2.03 -24.46
N GLU A 383 7.01 -2.67 -24.26
CA GLU A 383 7.74 -3.41 -25.29
C GLU A 383 6.98 -4.68 -25.74
N PHE A 384 6.13 -5.22 -24.87
CA PHE A 384 5.34 -6.41 -25.13
C PHE A 384 4.07 -6.13 -25.95
N LEU A 385 3.80 -4.87 -26.29
CA LEU A 385 2.67 -4.49 -27.13
C LEU A 385 2.79 -5.04 -28.56
N ASP A 386 4.00 -5.34 -29.02
CA ASP A 386 4.25 -6.02 -30.29
C ASP A 386 3.58 -7.42 -30.39
N ALA A 387 3.36 -8.07 -29.23
CA ALA A 387 2.70 -9.38 -29.19
C ALA A 387 1.22 -9.37 -29.60
N PHE A 388 0.58 -8.21 -29.60
CA PHE A 388 -0.82 -8.05 -29.98
C PHE A 388 -1.03 -7.98 -31.50
N ALA A 389 0.04 -7.79 -32.28
CA ALA A 389 -0.04 -7.77 -33.72
C ALA A 389 -0.51 -9.13 -34.28
N GLY A 390 -1.66 -9.12 -34.93
CA GLY A 390 -2.27 -10.33 -35.50
C GLY A 390 -2.85 -11.31 -34.46
N LEU A 391 -3.07 -10.87 -33.21
CA LEU A 391 -3.55 -11.72 -32.12
C LEU A 391 -4.87 -12.44 -32.46
N TYR A 392 -5.74 -11.78 -33.23
CA TYR A 392 -7.05 -12.29 -33.65
C TYR A 392 -7.19 -12.41 -35.19
N ALA A 393 -6.09 -12.52 -35.92
CA ALA A 393 -6.11 -12.71 -37.37
C ALA A 393 -6.95 -13.95 -37.75
N GLY A 394 -7.84 -13.78 -38.72
CA GLY A 394 -8.77 -14.83 -39.17
C GLY A 394 -9.98 -15.07 -38.25
N GLN A 395 -10.16 -14.21 -37.22
CA GLN A 395 -11.25 -14.29 -36.25
C GLN A 395 -12.14 -13.05 -36.26
N GLU A 396 -12.05 -12.21 -37.28
CA GLU A 396 -12.72 -10.91 -37.42
C GLU A 396 -14.25 -11.04 -37.21
N SER A 397 -14.83 -12.17 -37.64
CA SER A 397 -16.27 -12.45 -37.52
C SER A 397 -16.78 -12.51 -36.06
N LEU A 398 -15.88 -12.70 -35.09
CA LEU A 398 -16.24 -12.74 -33.67
C LEU A 398 -16.44 -11.33 -33.08
N PHE A 399 -15.91 -10.30 -33.74
CA PHE A 399 -15.87 -8.96 -33.18
C PHE A 399 -16.86 -8.03 -33.85
N GLN A 400 -17.28 -7.01 -33.07
CA GLN A 400 -18.12 -5.93 -33.55
C GLN A 400 -17.34 -5.11 -34.59
N ASP A 401 -18.03 -4.72 -35.65
CA ASP A 401 -17.49 -3.79 -36.64
C ASP A 401 -17.58 -2.36 -36.06
N PRO A 402 -16.44 -1.65 -35.86
CA PRO A 402 -16.43 -0.32 -35.29
C PRO A 402 -17.26 0.71 -36.08
N SER A 403 -17.50 0.45 -37.37
CA SER A 403 -18.31 1.31 -38.26
C SER A 403 -19.82 1.10 -38.15
N LYS A 404 -20.27 0.05 -37.43
CA LYS A 404 -21.66 -0.34 -37.28
C LYS A 404 -22.19 -0.02 -35.89
N SER A 405 -23.47 0.39 -35.83
CA SER A 405 -24.18 0.55 -34.57
C SER A 405 -24.52 -0.80 -33.93
N LEU A 406 -24.62 -0.83 -32.59
CA LEU A 406 -25.11 -2.01 -31.85
C LEU A 406 -26.55 -2.39 -32.19
N GLU A 407 -27.31 -1.48 -32.84
CA GLU A 407 -28.65 -1.74 -33.34
C GLU A 407 -28.64 -2.54 -34.65
N THR A 408 -27.48 -2.66 -35.30
CA THR A 408 -27.33 -3.47 -36.51
C THR A 408 -27.53 -4.96 -36.14
N PRO A 409 -28.44 -5.69 -36.84
CA PRO A 409 -28.70 -7.11 -36.55
C PRO A 409 -27.40 -7.93 -36.45
N GLY A 410 -27.25 -8.67 -35.35
CA GLY A 410 -26.09 -9.53 -35.08
C GLY A 410 -24.86 -8.84 -34.49
N GLU A 411 -24.75 -7.50 -34.45
CA GLU A 411 -23.60 -6.81 -33.85
C GLU A 411 -23.63 -6.86 -32.30
N ALA A 412 -24.81 -6.80 -31.68
CA ALA A 412 -24.94 -6.90 -30.22
C ALA A 412 -24.48 -8.26 -29.64
N GLU A 413 -24.47 -9.32 -30.47
CA GLU A 413 -24.05 -10.66 -30.09
C GLU A 413 -22.52 -10.86 -30.23
N LYS A 414 -21.81 -9.91 -30.84
CA LYS A 414 -20.38 -9.97 -31.08
C LYS A 414 -19.57 -9.41 -29.92
N TYR A 415 -18.33 -9.84 -29.84
CA TYR A 415 -17.40 -9.33 -28.83
C TYR A 415 -16.80 -7.98 -29.24
N THR A 416 -16.46 -7.17 -28.25
CA THR A 416 -15.55 -6.01 -28.46
C THR A 416 -14.10 -6.46 -28.36
N LEU A 417 -13.19 -5.83 -29.10
CA LEU A 417 -11.77 -6.04 -28.92
C LEU A 417 -11.34 -5.70 -27.48
N PRO A 418 -10.34 -6.40 -26.92
CA PRO A 418 -9.95 -6.26 -25.51
C PRO A 418 -9.43 -4.87 -25.19
N ILE A 419 -9.57 -4.47 -23.93
CA ILE A 419 -8.91 -3.31 -23.37
C ILE A 419 -7.55 -3.75 -22.82
N ILE A 420 -6.51 -2.97 -23.14
CA ILE A 420 -5.16 -3.18 -22.65
C ILE A 420 -4.87 -2.13 -21.59
N HIS A 421 -4.42 -2.57 -20.42
CA HIS A 421 -3.91 -1.73 -19.33
C HIS A 421 -2.41 -2.00 -19.20
N VAL A 422 -1.60 -1.13 -19.76
CA VAL A 422 -0.13 -1.25 -19.71
C VAL A 422 0.47 -0.15 -18.85
N TYR A 423 1.37 -0.56 -17.96
CA TYR A 423 2.02 0.38 -17.04
C TYR A 423 3.39 0.79 -17.57
N THR A 424 3.71 2.07 -17.39
CA THR A 424 5.00 2.63 -17.79
C THR A 424 5.50 3.67 -16.80
N PHE A 425 6.80 3.93 -16.82
CA PHE A 425 7.39 5.05 -16.12
C PHE A 425 7.62 6.23 -17.06
N ASN A 426 7.45 7.44 -16.51
CA ASN A 426 7.84 8.66 -17.18
C ASN A 426 8.47 9.62 -16.16
N ARG A 427 9.27 10.59 -16.64
CA ARG A 427 9.95 11.59 -15.81
C ARG A 427 9.03 12.72 -15.33
N HIS A 428 7.91 12.92 -15.99
CA HIS A 428 6.97 13.98 -15.68
C HIS A 428 6.13 13.63 -14.43
N THR A 429 5.70 14.68 -13.72
CA THR A 429 4.84 14.58 -12.55
C THR A 429 3.36 14.70 -12.96
N ILE A 430 2.46 14.60 -11.96
CA ILE A 430 1.03 14.84 -12.22
C ILE A 430 0.74 16.25 -12.77
N LYS A 431 1.59 17.25 -12.46
CA LYS A 431 1.43 18.62 -12.95
C LYS A 431 1.68 18.73 -14.45
N ASP A 432 2.51 17.85 -14.98
CA ASP A 432 2.95 17.83 -16.37
C ASP A 432 2.38 16.61 -17.12
N ILE A 433 1.19 16.14 -16.71
CA ILE A 433 0.58 14.91 -17.24
C ILE A 433 0.35 14.93 -18.74
N GLU A 434 0.07 16.10 -19.32
CA GLU A 434 -0.14 16.26 -20.76
C GLU A 434 1.16 16.02 -21.55
N GLU A 435 2.30 16.46 -21.02
CA GLU A 435 3.61 16.19 -21.63
C GLU A 435 3.98 14.72 -21.49
N ALA A 436 3.74 14.14 -20.31
CA ALA A 436 3.90 12.69 -20.10
C ALA A 436 3.07 11.88 -21.11
N ALA A 437 1.81 12.29 -21.33
CA ALA A 437 0.89 11.61 -22.23
C ALA A 437 1.36 11.64 -23.68
N LYS A 438 1.91 12.76 -24.15
CA LYS A 438 2.48 12.88 -25.51
C LYS A 438 3.68 11.95 -25.71
N GLU A 439 4.62 11.93 -24.75
CA GLU A 439 5.79 11.04 -24.80
C GLU A 439 5.36 9.58 -24.78
N ILE A 440 4.46 9.21 -23.87
CA ILE A 440 3.94 7.84 -23.72
C ILE A 440 3.18 7.42 -24.99
N CYS A 441 2.37 8.31 -25.57
CA CYS A 441 1.64 8.05 -26.83
C CYS A 441 2.60 7.69 -27.96
N THR A 442 3.70 8.42 -28.10
CA THR A 442 4.74 8.12 -29.10
C THR A 442 5.35 6.74 -28.91
N ILE A 443 5.65 6.37 -27.64
CA ILE A 443 6.22 5.06 -27.31
C ILE A 443 5.23 3.94 -27.63
N VAL A 444 3.97 4.07 -27.20
CA VAL A 444 2.92 3.07 -27.43
C VAL A 444 2.65 2.90 -28.93
N SER A 445 2.58 4.03 -29.67
CA SER A 445 2.42 4.00 -31.13
C SER A 445 3.54 3.23 -31.83
N GLY A 446 4.78 3.41 -31.37
CA GLY A 446 5.95 2.74 -31.91
C GLY A 446 5.90 1.21 -31.72
N TYR A 447 5.55 0.73 -30.53
CA TYR A 447 5.49 -0.71 -30.27
C TYR A 447 4.27 -1.40 -30.87
N LEU A 448 3.14 -0.68 -31.05
CA LEU A 448 1.98 -1.20 -31.78
C LEU A 448 2.14 -1.12 -33.29
N ASP A 449 3.12 -0.35 -33.77
CA ASP A 449 3.23 0.02 -35.19
C ASP A 449 1.88 0.55 -35.71
N TYR A 450 1.26 1.45 -34.95
CA TYR A 450 -0.05 2.02 -35.22
C TYR A 450 -0.17 3.43 -34.62
N PRO A 451 -0.73 4.43 -35.33
CA PRO A 451 -0.85 5.79 -34.84
C PRO A 451 -1.91 5.90 -33.75
N MET A 452 -1.47 5.91 -32.50
CA MET A 452 -2.32 6.17 -31.35
C MET A 452 -2.48 7.69 -31.09
N ARG A 453 -3.55 8.06 -30.39
CA ARG A 453 -3.76 9.44 -29.91
C ARG A 453 -4.23 9.44 -28.46
N VAL A 454 -3.93 10.50 -27.74
CA VAL A 454 -4.43 10.69 -26.38
C VAL A 454 -5.86 11.24 -26.44
N ASP A 455 -6.83 10.49 -25.94
CA ASP A 455 -8.22 10.96 -25.81
C ASP A 455 -8.43 11.69 -24.47
N ARG A 456 -7.76 11.23 -23.39
CA ARG A 456 -7.88 11.82 -22.05
C ARG A 456 -6.68 11.53 -21.16
N THR A 457 -6.47 12.41 -20.19
CA THR A 457 -5.51 12.25 -19.09
C THR A 457 -6.25 12.24 -17.76
N GLU A 458 -5.81 11.45 -16.81
CA GLU A 458 -6.54 11.19 -15.58
C GLU A 458 -5.61 11.05 -14.37
N ASN A 459 -6.07 11.49 -13.18
CA ASN A 459 -5.46 11.11 -11.91
C ASN A 459 -6.19 9.89 -11.34
N LEU A 460 -5.63 8.71 -11.52
CA LEU A 460 -6.28 7.44 -11.14
C LEU A 460 -6.50 7.30 -9.65
N ARG A 461 -5.65 7.92 -8.83
CA ARG A 461 -5.84 7.94 -7.37
C ARG A 461 -7.11 8.71 -6.99
N ASP A 462 -7.33 9.85 -7.59
CA ASP A 462 -8.52 10.67 -7.31
C ASP A 462 -9.80 9.98 -7.78
N ILE A 463 -9.76 9.36 -8.96
CA ILE A 463 -10.86 8.54 -9.49
C ILE A 463 -11.18 7.39 -8.52
N TYR A 464 -10.17 6.68 -8.02
CA TYR A 464 -10.37 5.60 -7.06
C TYR A 464 -11.02 6.11 -5.76
N VAL A 465 -10.49 7.20 -5.19
CA VAL A 465 -11.04 7.80 -3.96
C VAL A 465 -12.50 8.22 -4.14
N GLN A 466 -12.83 8.87 -5.26
CA GLN A 466 -14.19 9.28 -5.59
C GLN A 466 -15.14 8.07 -5.73
N SER A 467 -14.68 7.00 -6.39
CA SER A 467 -15.46 5.77 -6.57
C SER A 467 -15.75 5.07 -5.24
N MET A 468 -14.78 5.04 -4.33
CA MET A 468 -14.94 4.47 -2.98
C MET A 468 -15.91 5.28 -2.12
N GLN A 469 -15.85 6.61 -2.22
CA GLN A 469 -16.80 7.50 -1.55
C GLN A 469 -18.22 7.29 -2.08
N ALA A 470 -18.39 7.16 -3.40
CA ALA A 470 -19.68 6.88 -4.04
C ALA A 470 -20.24 5.52 -3.58
N LYS A 471 -19.45 4.45 -3.56
CA LYS A 471 -19.84 3.13 -3.03
C LYS A 471 -20.26 3.20 -1.56
N THR A 472 -19.53 3.97 -0.75
CA THR A 472 -19.86 4.13 0.67
C THR A 472 -21.21 4.84 0.85
N ARG A 473 -21.47 5.91 0.06
CA ARG A 473 -22.76 6.61 0.06
C ARG A 473 -23.90 5.69 -0.37
N GLU A 474 -23.71 4.92 -1.44
CA GLU A 474 -24.69 3.94 -1.93
C GLU A 474 -25.01 2.88 -0.87
N ASN A 475 -23.99 2.31 -0.23
CA ASN A 475 -24.16 1.32 0.83
C ASN A 475 -24.91 1.89 2.05
N ASN A 476 -24.61 3.14 2.42
CA ASN A 476 -25.31 3.82 3.50
C ASN A 476 -26.77 4.11 3.14
N ALA A 477 -27.04 4.56 1.90
CA ALA A 477 -28.40 4.76 1.40
C ALA A 477 -29.20 3.44 1.36
N LYS A 478 -28.59 2.34 0.86
CA LYS A 478 -29.22 1.01 0.90
C LYS A 478 -29.56 0.56 2.33
N LYS A 479 -28.67 0.80 3.30
CA LYS A 479 -28.93 0.52 4.72
C LYS A 479 -30.07 1.37 5.27
N ALA A 480 -30.12 2.67 4.89
CA ALA A 480 -31.21 3.57 5.28
C ALA A 480 -32.55 3.13 4.73
N VAL A 481 -32.61 2.70 3.47
CA VAL A 481 -33.81 2.12 2.83
C VAL A 481 -34.25 0.84 3.55
N ILE A 482 -33.33 -0.09 3.81
CA ILE A 482 -33.64 -1.36 4.52
C ILE A 482 -34.14 -1.08 5.95
N SER A 483 -33.63 -0.03 6.60
CA SER A 483 -34.06 0.38 7.95
C SER A 483 -35.37 1.23 7.93
N GLY A 484 -35.97 1.49 6.78
CA GLY A 484 -37.19 2.28 6.62
C GLY A 484 -37.02 3.79 6.83
N LYS A 485 -35.78 4.30 6.81
CA LYS A 485 -35.51 5.74 7.01
C LYS A 485 -35.56 6.56 5.73
N GLU A 486 -35.42 5.93 4.58
CA GLU A 486 -35.43 6.58 3.26
C GLU A 486 -36.15 5.73 2.22
N SER A 487 -36.63 6.36 1.13
CA SER A 487 -37.25 5.67 -0.01
C SER A 487 -36.21 5.07 -0.95
N ALA A 488 -36.58 4.01 -1.69
CA ALA A 488 -35.69 3.33 -2.64
C ALA A 488 -35.13 4.24 -3.75
N SER A 489 -35.84 5.33 -4.09
CA SER A 489 -35.40 6.32 -5.09
C SER A 489 -34.21 7.18 -4.64
N ALA A 490 -33.85 7.14 -3.35
CA ALA A 490 -32.73 7.89 -2.80
C ALA A 490 -31.33 7.21 -2.99
N VAL A 491 -31.29 5.99 -3.53
CA VAL A 491 -29.99 5.28 -3.75
C VAL A 491 -29.34 5.83 -5.01
N PRO A 492 -28.21 6.54 -4.89
CA PRO A 492 -27.49 7.04 -6.06
C PRO A 492 -26.85 5.87 -6.84
N GLU A 493 -26.92 5.93 -8.16
CA GLU A 493 -26.22 4.99 -9.02
C GLU A 493 -24.71 5.29 -8.96
N THR A 494 -23.89 4.25 -8.76
CA THR A 494 -22.43 4.42 -8.77
C THR A 494 -21.98 4.79 -10.17
N ALA A 495 -21.23 5.87 -10.31
CA ALA A 495 -20.63 6.27 -11.58
C ALA A 495 -19.72 5.12 -12.08
N LYS A 496 -20.08 4.53 -13.21
CA LYS A 496 -19.25 3.57 -13.91
C LYS A 496 -18.02 4.30 -14.47
N VAL A 497 -16.85 3.69 -14.37
CA VAL A 497 -15.65 4.20 -15.04
C VAL A 497 -15.93 4.16 -16.54
N ASP A 498 -15.69 5.28 -17.21
CA ASP A 498 -15.84 5.35 -18.65
C ASP A 498 -14.72 4.56 -19.33
N GLU A 499 -15.07 3.41 -19.91
CA GLU A 499 -14.19 2.56 -20.72
C GLU A 499 -14.48 2.71 -22.23
N SER A 500 -15.11 3.81 -22.64
CA SER A 500 -15.26 4.15 -24.04
C SER A 500 -13.90 4.64 -24.60
N PHE A 501 -13.46 4.00 -25.64
CA PHE A 501 -12.26 4.39 -26.39
C PHE A 501 -12.65 4.53 -27.86
N SER A 502 -12.25 5.65 -28.46
CA SER A 502 -12.29 5.80 -29.91
C SER A 502 -11.25 4.89 -30.57
N GLU A 503 -11.40 4.57 -31.83
CA GLU A 503 -10.39 3.79 -32.56
C GLU A 503 -9.04 4.52 -32.54
N GLY A 504 -7.99 3.83 -32.03
CA GLY A 504 -6.67 4.41 -31.78
C GLY A 504 -6.60 5.43 -30.64
N GLY A 505 -7.67 5.62 -29.87
CA GLY A 505 -7.68 6.48 -28.69
C GLY A 505 -7.18 5.79 -27.43
N MET A 506 -6.48 6.53 -26.55
CA MET A 506 -6.01 6.04 -25.26
C MET A 506 -6.29 7.01 -24.13
N SER A 507 -6.44 6.47 -22.91
CA SER A 507 -6.37 7.23 -21.66
C SER A 507 -4.99 7.04 -21.04
N VAL A 508 -4.37 8.13 -20.55
CA VAL A 508 -3.11 8.10 -19.81
C VAL A 508 -3.38 8.54 -18.38
N GLY A 509 -3.33 7.58 -17.47
CA GLY A 509 -3.65 7.76 -16.07
C GLY A 509 -2.40 7.83 -15.18
N TYR A 510 -2.27 8.90 -14.41
CA TYR A 510 -1.24 9.01 -13.37
C TYR A 510 -1.58 8.11 -12.19
N VAL A 511 -0.68 7.19 -11.85
CA VAL A 511 -0.83 6.26 -10.72
C VAL A 511 -0.21 6.85 -9.46
N ARG A 512 1.09 7.19 -9.51
CA ARG A 512 1.83 7.72 -8.37
C ARG A 512 3.25 8.20 -8.74
N ALA A 513 3.82 9.06 -7.89
CA ALA A 513 5.27 9.29 -7.90
C ALA A 513 6.01 8.06 -7.35
N VAL A 514 7.11 7.70 -7.99
CA VAL A 514 8.02 6.62 -7.60
C VAL A 514 9.32 7.18 -7.03
N ALA A 515 9.81 8.25 -7.63
CA ALA A 515 10.96 9.04 -7.21
C ALA A 515 10.72 10.52 -7.56
N PRO A 516 11.55 11.46 -7.09
CA PRO A 516 11.35 12.90 -7.36
C PRO A 516 11.16 13.25 -8.83
N VAL A 517 11.83 12.53 -9.73
CA VAL A 517 11.78 12.73 -11.18
C VAL A 517 11.31 11.48 -11.92
N LYS A 518 10.47 10.64 -11.28
CA LYS A 518 9.96 9.41 -11.88
C LYS A 518 8.56 9.11 -11.38
N SER A 519 7.62 9.05 -12.29
CA SER A 519 6.22 8.73 -12.02
C SER A 519 5.79 7.48 -12.76
N MET A 520 4.80 6.79 -12.23
CA MET A 520 4.17 5.60 -12.81
C MET A 520 2.84 6.00 -13.43
N TYR A 521 2.61 5.54 -14.63
CA TYR A 521 1.39 5.76 -15.41
C TYR A 521 0.78 4.42 -15.81
N CYS A 522 -0.55 4.38 -15.91
CA CYS A 522 -1.32 3.31 -16.55
C CYS A 522 -1.91 3.85 -17.84
N VAL A 523 -1.56 3.23 -18.96
CA VAL A 523 -2.14 3.52 -20.26
C VAL A 523 -3.23 2.52 -20.54
N SER A 524 -4.43 2.99 -20.84
CA SER A 524 -5.58 2.14 -21.13
C SER A 524 -6.14 2.47 -22.51
N PHE A 525 -6.32 1.46 -23.34
CA PHE A 525 -6.89 1.62 -24.69
C PHE A 525 -7.52 0.31 -25.16
N ARG A 526 -8.46 0.43 -26.09
CA ARG A 526 -8.97 -0.72 -26.83
C ARG A 526 -7.98 -1.11 -27.91
N LEU A 527 -7.67 -2.41 -28.04
CA LEU A 527 -6.78 -2.90 -29.10
C LEU A 527 -7.33 -2.48 -30.46
N PRO A 528 -6.56 -1.70 -31.28
CA PRO A 528 -7.02 -1.29 -32.59
C PRO A 528 -7.29 -2.49 -33.51
N ALA A 529 -8.34 -2.42 -34.30
CA ALA A 529 -8.75 -3.50 -35.21
C ALA A 529 -7.65 -3.84 -36.24
N GLU A 530 -6.98 -2.81 -36.78
CA GLU A 530 -5.86 -3.02 -37.70
C GLU A 530 -4.72 -3.80 -37.07
N VAL A 531 -4.39 -3.52 -35.79
CA VAL A 531 -3.34 -4.25 -35.06
C VAL A 531 -3.79 -5.69 -34.78
N ALA A 532 -5.04 -5.85 -34.31
CA ALA A 532 -5.60 -7.15 -33.92
C ALA A 532 -5.66 -8.14 -35.07
N PHE A 533 -5.96 -7.66 -36.28
CA PHE A 533 -6.27 -8.51 -37.45
C PHE A 533 -5.18 -8.53 -38.52
N ARG A 534 -4.06 -7.79 -38.36
CA ARG A 534 -2.97 -7.84 -39.32
C ARG A 534 -2.38 -9.26 -39.42
N GLN A 535 -1.70 -9.55 -40.52
CA GLN A 535 -1.08 -10.85 -40.66
C GLN A 535 -0.06 -11.13 -39.55
N PRO A 536 -0.14 -12.28 -38.86
CA PRO A 536 0.76 -12.60 -37.79
C PRO A 536 2.20 -12.80 -38.28
N PRO A 537 3.23 -12.52 -37.47
CA PRO A 537 4.61 -12.89 -37.79
C PRO A 537 4.77 -14.40 -38.04
N LYS A 538 5.70 -14.78 -38.93
CA LYS A 538 5.93 -16.19 -39.33
C LYS A 538 6.30 -17.16 -38.19
N GLU A 539 6.73 -16.67 -37.05
CA GLU A 539 7.13 -17.45 -35.88
C GLU A 539 5.97 -18.13 -35.13
N LEU A 540 4.73 -17.84 -35.50
CA LEU A 540 3.54 -18.37 -34.83
C LEU A 540 3.25 -19.87 -35.09
N THR A 541 3.83 -20.49 -36.10
CA THR A 541 3.61 -21.90 -36.42
C THR A 541 4.13 -22.88 -35.37
N ASP A 542 5.19 -22.54 -34.63
CA ASP A 542 5.72 -23.36 -33.54
C ASP A 542 4.92 -23.20 -32.23
N LEU A 543 4.31 -22.05 -32.02
CA LEU A 543 3.37 -21.81 -30.93
C LEU A 543 2.07 -22.63 -31.06
N GLU A 544 1.59 -22.85 -32.29
CA GLU A 544 0.43 -23.70 -32.55
C GLU A 544 0.71 -25.17 -32.20
N LYS A 545 1.91 -25.68 -32.53
CA LYS A 545 2.34 -27.02 -32.10
C LYS A 545 2.43 -27.17 -30.59
N LYS A 546 2.92 -26.15 -29.88
CA LYS A 546 2.94 -26.12 -28.41
C LYS A 546 1.53 -26.17 -27.83
N LEU A 547 0.57 -25.45 -28.43
CA LEU A 547 -0.83 -25.42 -27.96
C LEU A 547 -1.51 -26.78 -28.14
N GLU A 548 -1.23 -27.50 -29.22
CA GLU A 548 -1.74 -28.86 -29.43
C GLU A 548 -1.23 -29.87 -28.40
N GLN A 549 -0.01 -29.66 -27.89
CA GLN A 549 0.59 -30.49 -26.86
C GLN A 549 0.06 -30.15 -25.45
N MET A 550 -0.48 -28.94 -25.24
CA MET A 550 -1.13 -28.56 -23.98
C MET A 550 -2.49 -29.25 -23.90
N LYS A 551 -2.63 -30.26 -23.05
CA LYS A 551 -3.94 -30.82 -22.67
C LYS A 551 -4.82 -29.67 -22.16
N SER A 552 -6.14 -29.79 -22.40
CA SER A 552 -7.10 -28.76 -21.93
C SER A 552 -6.76 -28.29 -20.52
N ILE A 553 -6.45 -27.02 -20.39
CA ILE A 553 -6.04 -26.39 -19.13
C ILE A 553 -7.19 -26.42 -18.10
N TRP A 554 -8.42 -26.61 -18.58
CA TRP A 554 -9.69 -26.44 -17.86
C TRP A 554 -10.30 -27.73 -17.33
N LEU A 555 -9.91 -28.89 -17.87
CA LEU A 555 -10.42 -30.20 -17.44
C LEU A 555 -9.52 -30.74 -16.34
N ARG A 556 -9.63 -30.24 -15.14
CA ARG A 556 -9.21 -30.98 -13.95
C ARG A 556 -10.30 -32.00 -13.64
N SER A 557 -10.06 -33.26 -13.98
CA SER A 557 -10.66 -34.37 -13.25
C SER A 557 -10.14 -34.33 -11.80
N ASP A 558 -10.97 -34.67 -10.84
CA ASP A 558 -10.76 -34.57 -9.39
C ASP A 558 -9.51 -35.28 -8.80
N GLU A 559 -8.62 -35.80 -9.62
CA GLU A 559 -7.54 -36.68 -9.18
C GLU A 559 -6.12 -36.11 -9.22
N GLN A 560 -5.85 -34.87 -9.66
CA GLN A 560 -4.44 -34.42 -9.67
C GLN A 560 -4.24 -32.97 -9.31
N THR A 561 -3.76 -32.78 -8.10
CA THR A 561 -3.09 -31.58 -7.57
C THR A 561 -1.68 -31.34 -8.15
N GLN A 562 -1.32 -31.96 -9.26
CA GLN A 562 -0.04 -31.69 -9.93
C GLN A 562 -0.27 -30.96 -11.26
N TRP A 563 0.03 -29.69 -11.24
CA TRP A 563 0.18 -28.87 -12.44
C TRP A 563 1.34 -29.39 -13.30
N PRO A 564 1.22 -29.45 -14.62
CA PRO A 564 2.37 -29.56 -15.49
C PRO A 564 3.09 -28.18 -15.53
N GLY A 565 3.60 -27.77 -14.38
CA GLY A 565 4.28 -26.51 -14.24
C GLY A 565 5.76 -26.65 -14.43
N LYS A 566 6.19 -27.02 -15.59
CA LYS A 566 7.48 -26.72 -16.22
C LYS A 566 7.38 -27.27 -17.63
N LEU A 567 7.10 -26.41 -18.59
CA LEU A 567 7.61 -26.66 -19.93
C LEU A 567 9.14 -26.67 -19.73
N LYS A 568 9.73 -27.88 -19.69
CA LYS A 568 11.19 -28.02 -19.71
C LYS A 568 11.67 -27.28 -20.96
N GLN A 569 12.60 -26.36 -20.72
CA GLN A 569 13.38 -25.69 -21.76
C GLN A 569 13.94 -26.68 -22.77
#